data_ef7ea0b886580b55630be2ea233840d5
#
_entry.id   ef7ea0b886580b55630be2ea233840d5
#
_cell.length_a   1.000
_cell.length_b   1.000
_cell.length_c   1.000
_cell.angle_alpha   90.00
_cell.angle_beta   90.00
_cell.angle_gamma   90.00
#
_symmetry.space_group_name_H-M   'P 1'
#
loop_
_entity.id
_entity.type
_entity.pdbx_description
1 polymer ?
#
loop_
_entity_poly.entity_id
_entity_poly.type
_entity_poly.pdbx_seq_one_letter_code
_entity_poly.pdbx_strand_id
1 'polypeptide(L)'
;MARLIPRDPEVVAPGAVHLPGWLDIEGQRRMVAACRAWAKAAGGFRPPRMPNGSVMSVQMTCLGWHWFPYRYSRTLDDGDGGAVAPFPGWLGELGAKAVHDARDIDPRVTATATGPGDTIGPGAYVPDVALVNWYGPGARMGMHADRDERSPAPVVSVSVGDSCVFRFGNPGGRGRPWTDVHLESGDLFVFGGPSRLAYHGVPTVLPGTAEVAIGMDGGRLNVTIRETGLGGPGG
;
A
#
# COMPACT_ATOMS: atom_id res chain seq x y z
N MET A 1 12.33 19.62 -8.84
CA MET A 1 12.74 20.73 -7.94
C MET A 1 12.29 20.36 -6.53
N ALA A 2 13.22 20.26 -5.58
CA ALA A 2 12.86 20.08 -4.17
C ALA A 2 11.99 21.27 -3.73
N ARG A 3 10.87 20.99 -3.07
CA ARG A 3 10.02 22.05 -2.50
C ARG A 3 10.80 22.78 -1.41
N LEU A 4 10.77 24.10 -1.41
CA LEU A 4 11.39 24.95 -0.39
C LEU A 4 10.67 24.88 0.97
N ILE A 5 9.42 24.42 0.98
CA ILE A 5 8.58 24.32 2.18
C ILE A 5 8.16 22.85 2.33
N PRO A 6 8.50 22.17 3.44
CA PRO A 6 7.99 20.85 3.76
C PRO A 6 6.46 20.85 3.81
N ARG A 7 5.85 19.73 3.41
CA ARG A 7 4.42 19.48 3.65
C ARG A 7 4.27 18.89 5.03
N ASP A 8 3.31 19.37 5.79
CA ASP A 8 3.01 18.83 7.11
C ASP A 8 2.21 17.52 7.02
N PRO A 9 2.35 16.62 8.00
CA PRO A 9 1.46 15.48 8.15
C PRO A 9 0.00 15.91 8.28
N GLU A 10 -0.92 15.11 7.71
CA GLU A 10 -2.35 15.42 7.69
C GLU A 10 -3.19 14.22 8.15
N VAL A 11 -4.16 14.46 9.04
CA VAL A 11 -5.23 13.51 9.33
C VAL A 11 -6.33 13.71 8.30
N VAL A 12 -6.37 12.82 7.30
CA VAL A 12 -7.31 12.90 6.16
C VAL A 12 -8.72 12.46 6.59
N ALA A 13 -8.80 11.46 7.46
CA ALA A 13 -10.01 10.98 8.10
C ALA A 13 -9.66 10.33 9.45
N PRO A 14 -10.62 10.09 10.36
CA PRO A 14 -10.33 9.38 11.60
C PRO A 14 -9.64 8.05 11.38
N GLY A 15 -8.39 7.90 11.86
CA GLY A 15 -7.56 6.72 11.64
C GLY A 15 -6.92 6.62 10.25
N ALA A 16 -6.88 7.71 9.48
CA ALA A 16 -6.21 7.79 8.19
C ALA A 16 -5.27 9.00 8.13
N VAL A 17 -3.97 8.74 7.95
CA VAL A 17 -2.90 9.73 8.06
C VAL A 17 -2.04 9.71 6.79
N HIS A 18 -1.78 10.90 6.28
CA HIS A 18 -0.81 11.16 5.22
C HIS A 18 0.45 11.78 5.83
N LEU A 19 1.60 11.19 5.57
CA LEU A 19 2.92 11.69 5.97
C LEU A 19 3.75 12.00 4.71
N PRO A 20 3.81 13.27 4.29
CA PRO A 20 4.54 13.68 3.11
C PRO A 20 6.05 13.51 3.27
N GLY A 21 6.73 13.00 2.21
CA GLY A 21 8.19 12.87 2.17
C GLY A 21 8.77 11.96 3.27
N TRP A 22 7.98 11.04 3.81
CA TRP A 22 8.37 10.14 4.89
C TRP A 22 9.58 9.26 4.54
N LEU A 23 9.65 8.79 3.29
CA LEU A 23 10.77 8.02 2.78
C LEU A 23 11.72 8.97 2.04
N ASP A 24 12.94 9.10 2.54
CA ASP A 24 13.97 9.93 1.91
C ASP A 24 14.43 9.36 0.55
N ILE A 25 15.21 10.12 -0.19
CA ILE A 25 15.71 9.73 -1.52
C ILE A 25 16.47 8.41 -1.50
N GLU A 26 17.25 8.15 -0.47
CA GLU A 26 18.01 6.90 -0.38
C GLU A 26 17.08 5.71 -0.11
N GLY A 27 16.09 5.88 0.76
CA GLY A 27 15.03 4.90 0.99
C GLY A 27 14.22 4.62 -0.27
N GLN A 28 13.88 5.65 -1.05
CA GLN A 28 13.19 5.52 -2.32
C GLN A 28 14.02 4.72 -3.35
N ARG A 29 15.33 5.02 -3.48
CA ARG A 29 16.24 4.25 -4.34
C ARG A 29 16.29 2.77 -3.94
N ARG A 30 16.43 2.48 -2.66
CA ARG A 30 16.41 1.11 -2.14
C ARG A 30 15.08 0.42 -2.44
N MET A 31 13.96 1.11 -2.27
CA MET A 31 12.64 0.58 -2.58
C MET A 31 12.50 0.26 -4.08
N VAL A 32 12.93 1.16 -4.97
CA VAL A 32 12.92 0.94 -6.43
C VAL A 32 13.76 -0.29 -6.79
N ALA A 33 14.98 -0.39 -6.26
CA ALA A 33 15.87 -1.53 -6.51
C ALA A 33 15.24 -2.86 -6.03
N ALA A 34 14.64 -2.85 -4.84
CA ALA A 34 13.94 -4.01 -4.28
C ALA A 34 12.73 -4.42 -5.14
N CYS A 35 11.88 -3.47 -5.54
CA CYS A 35 10.72 -3.74 -6.39
C CYS A 35 11.13 -4.35 -7.75
N ARG A 36 12.22 -3.87 -8.35
CA ARG A 36 12.77 -4.45 -9.58
C ARG A 36 13.26 -5.90 -9.38
N ALA A 37 13.95 -6.14 -8.27
CA ALA A 37 14.45 -7.48 -7.94
C ALA A 37 13.27 -8.45 -7.70
N TRP A 38 12.25 -8.04 -6.96
CA TRP A 38 11.06 -8.86 -6.71
C TRP A 38 10.28 -9.14 -7.99
N ALA A 39 10.06 -8.11 -8.82
CA ALA A 39 9.40 -8.29 -10.10
C ALA A 39 10.19 -9.25 -10.99
N LYS A 40 11.52 -9.11 -11.08
CA LYS A 40 12.37 -10.03 -11.85
C LYS A 40 12.27 -11.48 -11.35
N ALA A 41 12.32 -11.69 -10.04
CA ALA A 41 12.21 -13.01 -9.43
C ALA A 41 10.82 -13.66 -9.65
N ALA A 42 9.75 -12.86 -9.73
CA ALA A 42 8.39 -13.31 -10.00
C ALA A 42 8.05 -13.45 -11.50
N GLY A 43 9.01 -13.25 -12.40
CA GLY A 43 8.78 -13.28 -13.85
C GLY A 43 8.09 -12.05 -14.41
N GLY A 44 8.13 -10.92 -13.69
CA GLY A 44 7.57 -9.61 -14.05
C GLY A 44 6.37 -9.18 -13.20
N PHE A 45 5.95 -7.94 -13.41
CA PHE A 45 4.64 -7.47 -12.95
C PHE A 45 3.56 -8.06 -13.85
N ARG A 46 2.46 -8.53 -13.26
CA ARG A 46 1.32 -9.11 -13.98
C ARG A 46 0.03 -8.37 -13.67
N PRO A 47 -0.82 -8.09 -14.66
CA PRO A 47 -2.12 -7.48 -14.41
C PRO A 47 -3.10 -8.55 -13.89
N PRO A 48 -3.69 -8.38 -12.71
CA PRO A 48 -4.69 -9.32 -12.20
C PRO A 48 -5.91 -9.41 -13.11
N ARG A 49 -6.44 -10.63 -13.25
CA ARG A 49 -7.70 -10.90 -13.94
C ARG A 49 -8.84 -10.99 -12.92
N MET A 50 -9.86 -10.18 -13.13
CA MET A 50 -11.05 -10.18 -12.28
C MET A 50 -11.99 -11.35 -12.64
N PRO A 51 -12.84 -11.82 -11.70
CA PRO A 51 -13.78 -12.93 -11.97
C PRO A 51 -14.75 -12.68 -13.14
N ASN A 52 -15.03 -11.42 -13.46
CA ASN A 52 -15.85 -11.02 -14.60
C ASN A 52 -15.07 -11.00 -15.94
N GLY A 53 -13.82 -11.47 -15.96
CA GLY A 53 -12.95 -11.51 -17.13
C GLY A 53 -12.22 -10.20 -17.45
N SER A 54 -12.50 -9.09 -16.76
CA SER A 54 -11.76 -7.85 -16.95
C SER A 54 -10.33 -7.97 -16.42
N VAL A 55 -9.42 -7.19 -16.99
CA VAL A 55 -8.02 -7.14 -16.60
C VAL A 55 -7.74 -5.78 -15.99
N MET A 56 -7.07 -5.76 -14.83
CA MET A 56 -6.68 -4.51 -14.19
C MET A 56 -5.63 -3.78 -15.02
N SER A 57 -5.69 -2.45 -15.07
CA SER A 57 -4.65 -1.64 -15.70
C SER A 57 -3.38 -1.50 -14.83
N VAL A 58 -3.51 -1.75 -13.54
CA VAL A 58 -2.39 -1.84 -12.59
C VAL A 58 -1.83 -3.25 -12.65
N GLN A 59 -0.51 -3.35 -12.75
CA GLN A 59 0.19 -4.61 -12.67
C GLN A 59 0.77 -4.78 -11.26
N MET A 60 0.91 -6.02 -10.81
CA MET A 60 1.43 -6.27 -9.47
C MET A 60 2.36 -7.48 -9.39
N THR A 61 3.16 -7.50 -8.33
CA THR A 61 3.79 -8.67 -7.76
C THR A 61 3.55 -8.69 -6.26
N CYS A 62 3.56 -9.86 -5.66
CA CYS A 62 3.24 -10.03 -4.24
C CYS A 62 4.41 -10.68 -3.50
N LEU A 63 4.50 -10.41 -2.20
CA LEU A 63 5.49 -10.99 -1.28
C LEU A 63 4.77 -11.61 -0.08
N GLY A 64 5.21 -12.77 0.38
CA GLY A 64 4.62 -13.53 1.49
C GLY A 64 3.37 -14.29 1.11
N TRP A 65 2.37 -13.62 0.58
CA TRP A 65 1.16 -14.18 0.03
C TRP A 65 0.89 -13.60 -1.36
N HIS A 66 0.39 -14.42 -2.27
CA HIS A 66 -0.13 -13.96 -3.56
C HIS A 66 -1.59 -13.57 -3.43
N TRP A 67 -1.91 -12.33 -3.83
CA TRP A 67 -3.29 -11.87 -3.86
C TRP A 67 -3.94 -12.20 -5.20
N PHE A 68 -5.05 -12.90 -5.13
CA PHE A 68 -6.04 -12.99 -6.20
C PHE A 68 -7.22 -12.09 -5.88
N PRO A 69 -8.02 -11.70 -6.85
CA PRO A 69 -9.28 -11.05 -6.54
C PRO A 69 -10.07 -11.84 -5.49
N TYR A 70 -10.19 -11.22 -4.30
CA TYR A 70 -10.94 -11.69 -3.13
C TYR A 70 -10.31 -12.86 -2.32
N ARG A 71 -9.04 -13.19 -2.51
CA ARG A 71 -8.36 -14.22 -1.69
C ARG A 71 -6.83 -14.11 -1.73
N TYR A 72 -6.20 -14.74 -0.77
CA TYR A 72 -4.75 -14.96 -0.70
C TYR A 72 -4.38 -16.43 -0.92
N SER A 73 -3.21 -16.68 -1.53
CA SER A 73 -2.64 -18.01 -1.75
C SER A 73 -1.13 -18.01 -1.46
N ARG A 74 -0.57 -19.18 -1.16
CA ARG A 74 0.88 -19.39 -1.04
C ARG A 74 1.54 -19.70 -2.39
N THR A 75 0.75 -19.84 -3.43
CA THR A 75 1.22 -20.13 -4.80
C THR A 75 0.76 -19.08 -5.79
N LEU A 76 1.48 -18.93 -6.88
CA LEU A 76 1.14 -18.03 -8.01
C LEU A 76 0.13 -18.73 -8.92
N ASP A 77 -1.13 -18.76 -8.55
CA ASP A 77 -2.18 -19.49 -9.29
C ASP A 77 -2.55 -18.85 -10.65
N ASP A 78 -2.11 -17.61 -10.91
CA ASP A 78 -2.25 -16.90 -12.19
C ASP A 78 -0.98 -16.98 -13.07
N GLY A 79 -0.02 -17.80 -12.65
CA GLY A 79 1.25 -18.01 -13.31
C GLY A 79 1.52 -19.49 -13.59
N ASP A 80 2.73 -19.89 -13.29
CA ASP A 80 3.25 -21.27 -13.42
C ASP A 80 2.98 -22.16 -12.19
N GLY A 81 2.25 -21.67 -11.20
CA GLY A 81 2.00 -22.37 -9.94
C GLY A 81 3.18 -22.32 -8.97
N GLY A 82 4.18 -21.50 -9.26
CA GLY A 82 5.37 -21.35 -8.41
C GLY A 82 5.07 -20.78 -7.02
N ALA A 83 6.05 -20.88 -6.11
CA ALA A 83 5.94 -20.30 -4.78
C ALA A 83 5.99 -18.78 -4.82
N VAL A 84 5.23 -18.13 -3.93
CA VAL A 84 5.29 -16.68 -3.73
C VAL A 84 6.64 -16.32 -3.11
N ALA A 85 7.25 -15.22 -3.55
CA ALA A 85 8.47 -14.71 -2.97
C ALA A 85 8.26 -14.41 -1.45
N PRO A 86 9.24 -14.71 -0.59
CA PRO A 86 9.11 -14.50 0.84
C PRO A 86 8.94 -13.01 1.17
N PHE A 87 8.19 -12.73 2.24
CA PHE A 87 8.06 -11.37 2.78
C PHE A 87 9.37 -10.99 3.49
N PRO A 88 10.05 -9.89 3.09
CA PRO A 88 11.35 -9.53 3.67
C PRO A 88 11.19 -8.93 5.07
N GLY A 89 12.04 -9.35 6.03
CA GLY A 89 12.01 -8.83 7.41
C GLY A 89 12.13 -7.30 7.49
N TRP A 90 13.05 -6.70 6.72
CA TRP A 90 13.23 -5.25 6.69
C TRP A 90 11.97 -4.47 6.26
N LEU A 91 11.14 -5.08 5.38
CA LEU A 91 9.88 -4.48 4.97
C LEU A 91 8.85 -4.54 6.11
N GLY A 92 8.91 -5.57 6.95
CA GLY A 92 8.14 -5.67 8.19
C GLY A 92 8.52 -4.57 9.19
N GLU A 93 9.82 -4.35 9.38
CA GLU A 93 10.34 -3.26 10.24
C GLU A 93 9.91 -1.89 9.71
N LEU A 94 9.99 -1.69 8.39
CA LEU A 94 9.53 -0.46 7.74
C LEU A 94 8.02 -0.25 7.98
N GLY A 95 7.22 -1.29 7.82
CA GLY A 95 5.78 -1.26 8.08
C GLY A 95 5.44 -0.95 9.54
N ALA A 96 6.15 -1.57 10.49
CA ALA A 96 5.98 -1.29 11.91
C ALA A 96 6.32 0.16 12.26
N LYS A 97 7.43 0.69 11.71
CA LYS A 97 7.79 2.10 11.85
C LYS A 97 6.72 3.02 11.27
N ALA A 98 6.19 2.71 10.09
CA ALA A 98 5.14 3.49 9.44
C ALA A 98 3.87 3.58 10.30
N VAL A 99 3.44 2.47 10.88
CA VAL A 99 2.29 2.44 11.80
C VAL A 99 2.56 3.24 13.07
N HIS A 100 3.77 3.13 13.64
CA HIS A 100 4.19 3.92 14.81
C HIS A 100 4.11 5.42 14.51
N ASP A 101 4.76 5.90 13.44
CA ASP A 101 4.81 7.31 13.08
C ASP A 101 3.39 7.87 12.77
N ALA A 102 2.55 7.09 12.09
CA ALA A 102 1.17 7.49 11.83
C ALA A 102 0.31 7.55 13.10
N ARG A 103 0.52 6.63 14.05
CA ARG A 103 -0.17 6.60 15.34
C ARG A 103 0.19 7.81 16.20
N ASP A 104 1.41 8.30 16.12
CA ASP A 104 1.83 9.51 16.85
C ASP A 104 1.08 10.75 16.38
N ILE A 105 0.60 10.75 15.11
CA ILE A 105 -0.25 11.81 14.56
C ILE A 105 -1.73 11.57 14.89
N ASP A 106 -2.21 10.34 14.70
CA ASP A 106 -3.59 9.95 15.03
C ASP A 106 -3.64 8.55 15.68
N PRO A 107 -3.80 8.47 17.01
CA PRO A 107 -3.87 7.18 17.72
C PRO A 107 -4.98 6.24 17.22
N ARG A 108 -6.01 6.78 16.55
CA ARG A 108 -7.10 5.99 15.98
C ARG A 108 -6.66 5.07 14.84
N VAL A 109 -5.49 5.27 14.25
CA VAL A 109 -4.91 4.35 13.25
C VAL A 109 -4.84 2.91 13.77
N THR A 110 -4.54 2.73 15.07
CA THR A 110 -4.42 1.41 15.70
C THR A 110 -5.62 1.04 16.57
N ALA A 111 -6.69 1.85 16.59
CA ALA A 111 -7.89 1.51 17.32
C ALA A 111 -8.57 0.29 16.68
N THR A 112 -8.88 -0.73 17.48
CA THR A 112 -9.69 -1.85 17.00
C THR A 112 -11.17 -1.48 17.10
N ALA A 113 -11.98 -1.99 16.16
CA ALA A 113 -13.42 -1.73 16.13
C ALA A 113 -14.19 -2.43 17.28
N THR A 114 -13.53 -3.15 18.16
CA THR A 114 -14.12 -4.04 19.16
C THR A 114 -14.39 -3.38 20.52
N GLY A 115 -13.94 -2.16 20.76
CA GLY A 115 -14.25 -1.43 21.99
C GLY A 115 -13.46 -0.14 22.21
N PRO A 116 -13.96 0.79 23.01
CA PRO A 116 -13.19 1.96 23.42
C PRO A 116 -12.05 1.50 24.35
N GLY A 117 -10.82 1.55 23.85
CA GLY A 117 -9.61 1.20 24.60
C GLY A 117 -8.77 0.04 24.05
N ASP A 118 -9.31 -0.78 23.15
CA ASP A 118 -8.54 -1.81 22.49
C ASP A 118 -7.67 -1.20 21.39
N THR A 119 -6.40 -1.04 21.66
CA THR A 119 -5.40 -0.60 20.69
C THR A 119 -4.44 -1.74 20.39
N ILE A 120 -4.04 -1.87 19.12
CA ILE A 120 -2.87 -2.68 18.79
C ILE A 120 -1.67 -2.01 19.50
N GLY A 121 -1.09 -2.71 20.45
CA GLY A 121 0.04 -2.18 21.23
C GLY A 121 1.26 -1.86 20.37
N PRO A 122 2.18 -1.03 20.86
CA PRO A 122 3.44 -0.80 20.19
C PRO A 122 4.18 -2.13 19.97
N GLY A 123 4.51 -2.47 18.74
CA GLY A 123 5.17 -3.74 18.38
C GLY A 123 4.23 -4.89 18.02
N ALA A 124 2.91 -4.67 18.04
CA ALA A 124 1.93 -5.72 17.69
C ALA A 124 1.60 -5.77 16.19
N TYR A 125 2.07 -4.83 15.36
CA TYR A 125 1.90 -4.89 13.90
C TYR A 125 2.93 -5.84 13.30
N VAL A 126 2.47 -7.00 12.82
CA VAL A 126 3.32 -8.05 12.25
C VAL A 126 2.86 -8.33 10.81
N PRO A 127 3.24 -7.47 9.85
CA PRO A 127 2.83 -7.67 8.48
C PRO A 127 3.49 -8.90 7.87
N ASP A 128 2.75 -9.59 7.03
CA ASP A 128 3.15 -10.84 6.39
C ASP A 128 2.91 -10.86 4.87
N VAL A 129 2.40 -9.76 4.32
CA VAL A 129 2.15 -9.59 2.90
C VAL A 129 2.51 -8.18 2.42
N ALA A 130 3.05 -8.10 1.22
CA ALA A 130 3.12 -6.84 0.48
C ALA A 130 2.62 -7.02 -0.96
N LEU A 131 1.77 -6.08 -1.39
CA LEU A 131 1.37 -5.93 -2.78
C LEU A 131 2.18 -4.79 -3.38
N VAL A 132 3.02 -5.12 -4.35
CA VAL A 132 3.81 -4.15 -5.10
C VAL A 132 3.07 -3.84 -6.39
N ASN A 133 2.44 -2.68 -6.44
CA ASN A 133 1.61 -2.23 -7.54
C ASN A 133 2.43 -1.33 -8.48
N TRP A 134 2.44 -1.64 -9.76
CA TRP A 134 3.03 -0.84 -10.81
C TRP A 134 1.94 -0.15 -11.63
N TYR A 135 1.99 1.18 -11.65
CA TYR A 135 1.14 2.02 -12.47
C TYR A 135 1.94 2.54 -13.65
N GLY A 136 1.78 1.90 -14.78
CA GLY A 136 2.29 2.39 -16.07
C GLY A 136 1.45 3.56 -16.61
N PRO A 137 1.76 4.04 -17.82
CA PRO A 137 1.01 5.13 -18.45
C PRO A 137 -0.49 4.83 -18.55
N GLY A 138 -1.32 5.75 -18.04
CA GLY A 138 -2.78 5.63 -18.06
C GLY A 138 -3.37 4.63 -17.06
N ALA A 139 -2.57 3.94 -16.27
CA ALA A 139 -3.07 3.01 -15.26
C ALA A 139 -3.82 3.76 -14.14
N ARG A 140 -4.88 3.11 -13.66
CA ARG A 140 -5.74 3.64 -12.59
C ARG A 140 -6.31 2.51 -11.75
N MET A 141 -6.69 2.81 -10.52
CA MET A 141 -7.38 1.89 -9.63
C MET A 141 -8.73 2.47 -9.22
N GLY A 142 -9.80 1.74 -9.50
CA GLY A 142 -11.14 2.11 -9.07
C GLY A 142 -11.30 2.08 -7.55
N MET A 143 -12.37 2.71 -7.05
CA MET A 143 -12.69 2.68 -5.62
C MET A 143 -12.97 1.25 -5.17
N HIS A 144 -12.18 0.77 -4.20
CA HIS A 144 -12.27 -0.55 -3.56
C HIS A 144 -11.99 -0.42 -2.08
N ALA A 145 -12.27 -1.46 -1.32
CA ALA A 145 -11.89 -1.57 0.08
C ALA A 145 -11.11 -2.87 0.28
N ASP A 146 -10.05 -2.81 1.07
CA ASP A 146 -9.19 -3.95 1.43
C ASP A 146 -9.90 -4.81 2.48
N ARG A 147 -10.54 -5.89 2.04
CA ARG A 147 -11.43 -6.75 2.85
C ARG A 147 -11.01 -8.22 2.88
N ASP A 148 -9.90 -8.54 2.23
CA ASP A 148 -9.48 -9.93 2.05
C ASP A 148 -8.60 -10.41 3.20
N GLU A 149 -8.15 -9.48 4.07
CA GLU A 149 -7.42 -9.78 5.31
C GLU A 149 -8.39 -10.09 6.45
N ARG A 150 -7.99 -11.03 7.32
CA ARG A 150 -8.69 -11.32 8.58
C ARG A 150 -8.25 -10.40 9.71
N SER A 151 -7.01 -9.87 9.62
CA SER A 151 -6.49 -8.93 10.61
C SER A 151 -7.15 -7.56 10.47
N PRO A 152 -7.55 -6.92 11.58
CA PRO A 152 -8.01 -5.54 11.59
C PRO A 152 -6.86 -4.52 11.59
N ALA A 153 -5.63 -4.99 11.50
CA ALA A 153 -4.43 -4.15 11.53
C ALA A 153 -4.42 -3.10 10.42
N PRO A 154 -3.74 -1.96 10.62
CA PRO A 154 -3.64 -0.91 9.64
C PRO A 154 -3.05 -1.36 8.30
N VAL A 155 -3.42 -0.65 7.24
CA VAL A 155 -2.80 -0.76 5.93
C VAL A 155 -1.76 0.35 5.79
N VAL A 156 -0.55 -0.03 5.38
CA VAL A 156 0.56 0.87 5.11
C VAL A 156 0.75 0.98 3.60
N SER A 157 0.78 2.19 3.06
CA SER A 157 0.90 2.46 1.62
C SER A 157 2.03 3.44 1.36
N VAL A 158 3.14 2.96 0.78
CA VAL A 158 4.31 3.76 0.42
C VAL A 158 4.27 4.07 -1.07
N SER A 159 4.39 5.35 -1.43
CA SER A 159 4.39 5.84 -2.81
C SER A 159 5.80 6.14 -3.30
N VAL A 160 6.19 5.66 -4.48
CA VAL A 160 7.48 5.95 -5.11
C VAL A 160 7.30 6.15 -6.62
N GLY A 161 7.93 7.15 -7.18
CA GLY A 161 7.83 7.47 -8.61
C GLY A 161 6.89 8.62 -8.90
N ASP A 162 6.08 8.50 -9.96
CA ASP A 162 5.14 9.54 -10.35
C ASP A 162 4.09 9.79 -9.27
N SER A 163 3.74 11.06 -9.10
CA SER A 163 2.68 11.50 -8.19
C SER A 163 1.32 10.98 -8.65
N CYS A 164 0.37 10.91 -7.74
CA CYS A 164 -0.99 10.54 -8.08
C CYS A 164 -2.03 11.31 -7.29
N VAL A 165 -3.25 11.31 -7.80
CA VAL A 165 -4.44 11.60 -6.98
C VAL A 165 -4.86 10.31 -6.31
N PHE A 166 -4.79 10.27 -4.99
CA PHE A 166 -5.31 9.19 -4.18
C PHE A 166 -6.65 9.60 -3.60
N ARG A 167 -7.71 8.94 -4.02
CA ARG A 167 -9.06 9.21 -3.54
C ARG A 167 -9.36 8.36 -2.34
N PHE A 168 -9.63 9.00 -1.20
CA PHE A 168 -9.94 8.34 0.05
C PHE A 168 -11.36 8.68 0.50
N GLY A 169 -12.19 7.67 0.61
CA GLY A 169 -13.62 7.78 0.94
C GLY A 169 -13.92 7.33 2.35
N ASN A 170 -15.01 6.61 2.51
CA ASN A 170 -15.53 6.13 3.78
C ASN A 170 -15.87 4.63 3.71
N PRO A 171 -16.07 3.95 4.86
CA PRO A 171 -16.40 2.51 4.87
C PRO A 171 -17.79 2.16 4.33
N GLY A 172 -18.70 3.13 4.25
CA GLY A 172 -20.10 2.91 3.89
C GLY A 172 -20.34 2.62 2.40
N GLY A 173 -19.38 2.98 1.53
CA GLY A 173 -19.53 2.71 0.10
C GLY A 173 -18.58 3.47 -0.81
N ARG A 174 -18.72 3.23 -2.12
CA ARG A 174 -17.86 3.84 -3.16
C ARG A 174 -18.24 5.28 -3.49
N GLY A 175 -19.38 5.73 -2.98
CA GLY A 175 -19.90 7.09 -3.23
C GLY A 175 -19.26 8.14 -2.33
N ARG A 176 -19.66 9.40 -2.55
CA ARG A 176 -19.28 10.53 -1.67
C ARG A 176 -19.77 10.30 -0.23
N PRO A 177 -19.12 10.89 0.79
CA PRO A 177 -17.98 11.81 0.70
C PRO A 177 -16.65 11.10 0.50
N TRP A 178 -15.72 11.77 -0.21
CA TRP A 178 -14.32 11.40 -0.30
C TRP A 178 -13.42 12.64 -0.34
N THR A 179 -12.16 12.46 0.00
CA THR A 179 -11.09 13.45 -0.11
C THR A 179 -10.08 12.98 -1.17
N ASP A 180 -9.68 13.86 -2.06
CA ASP A 180 -8.60 13.60 -3.00
C ASP A 180 -7.29 14.12 -2.39
N VAL A 181 -6.36 13.20 -2.12
CA VAL A 181 -5.03 13.47 -1.55
C VAL A 181 -4.01 13.39 -2.68
N HIS A 182 -3.15 14.40 -2.80
CA HIS A 182 -2.04 14.38 -3.75
C HIS A 182 -0.85 13.67 -3.11
N LEU A 183 -0.57 12.44 -3.54
CA LEU A 183 0.59 11.66 -3.09
C LEU A 183 1.75 11.85 -4.06
N GLU A 184 2.91 12.19 -3.52
CA GLU A 184 4.18 12.34 -4.23
C GLU A 184 5.13 11.16 -3.90
N SER A 185 6.25 11.10 -4.60
CA SER A 185 7.30 10.11 -4.32
C SER A 185 7.87 10.29 -2.90
N GLY A 186 7.97 9.20 -2.15
CA GLY A 186 8.39 9.22 -0.74
C GLY A 186 7.25 9.41 0.25
N ASP A 187 6.01 9.67 -0.20
CA ASP A 187 4.87 9.81 0.70
C ASP A 187 4.42 8.47 1.26
N LEU A 188 4.01 8.52 2.53
CA LEU A 188 3.38 7.43 3.25
C LEU A 188 1.92 7.76 3.51
N PHE A 189 1.03 6.80 3.29
CA PHE A 189 -0.36 6.85 3.72
C PHE A 189 -0.68 5.63 4.57
N VAL A 190 -1.17 5.84 5.78
CA VAL A 190 -1.54 4.75 6.69
C VAL A 190 -3.00 4.91 7.09
N PHE A 191 -3.76 3.83 7.02
CA PHE A 191 -5.16 3.85 7.46
C PHE A 191 -5.53 2.57 8.20
N GLY A 192 -6.27 2.75 9.30
CA GLY A 192 -6.70 1.68 10.20
C GLY A 192 -7.86 2.12 11.07
N GLY A 193 -8.20 1.36 12.06
CA GLY A 193 -9.30 1.65 12.98
C GLY A 193 -10.60 1.99 12.26
N PRO A 194 -11.20 3.17 12.50
CA PRO A 194 -12.46 3.57 11.85
C PRO A 194 -12.37 3.62 10.31
N SER A 195 -11.18 3.85 9.77
CA SER A 195 -10.92 3.95 8.34
C SER A 195 -10.41 2.66 7.70
N ARG A 196 -10.21 1.56 8.46
CA ARG A 196 -9.59 0.32 7.96
C ARG A 196 -10.28 -0.24 6.70
N LEU A 197 -11.58 -0.13 6.62
CA LEU A 197 -12.38 -0.61 5.50
C LEU A 197 -12.89 0.53 4.58
N ALA A 198 -12.27 1.71 4.66
CA ALA A 198 -12.64 2.83 3.81
C ALA A 198 -12.37 2.52 2.33
N TYR A 199 -13.32 2.87 1.47
CA TYR A 199 -13.14 2.78 0.03
C TYR A 199 -12.11 3.80 -0.44
N HIS A 200 -11.16 3.34 -1.26
CA HIS A 200 -10.10 4.19 -1.79
C HIS A 200 -9.72 3.76 -3.21
N GLY A 201 -8.99 4.61 -3.91
CA GLY A 201 -8.58 4.32 -5.28
C GLY A 201 -7.60 5.38 -5.82
N VAL A 202 -7.08 5.14 -7.03
CA VAL A 202 -6.17 6.03 -7.75
C VAL A 202 -6.80 6.36 -9.10
N PRO A 203 -7.61 7.42 -9.18
CA PRO A 203 -8.23 7.82 -10.46
C PRO A 203 -7.20 8.33 -11.47
N THR A 204 -6.08 8.90 -11.02
CA THR A 204 -5.10 9.54 -11.90
C THR A 204 -3.69 9.40 -11.36
N VAL A 205 -2.75 9.01 -12.22
CA VAL A 205 -1.30 9.16 -12.04
C VAL A 205 -0.84 10.34 -12.90
N LEU A 206 0.08 11.15 -12.41
CA LEU A 206 0.59 12.37 -13.05
C LEU A 206 1.96 12.07 -13.67
N PRO A 207 2.05 11.79 -14.98
CA PRO A 207 3.30 11.34 -15.59
C PRO A 207 4.39 12.42 -15.54
N GLY A 208 5.65 11.99 -15.42
CA GLY A 208 6.82 12.88 -15.46
C GLY A 208 7.03 13.69 -14.18
N THR A 209 6.40 13.31 -13.08
CA THR A 209 6.59 13.96 -11.76
C THR A 209 7.58 13.23 -10.87
N ALA A 210 8.05 12.04 -11.28
CA ALA A 210 9.08 11.30 -10.57
C ALA A 210 10.41 12.07 -10.59
N GLU A 211 11.11 12.08 -9.45
CA GLU A 211 12.48 12.62 -9.43
C GLU A 211 13.44 11.64 -10.10
N VAL A 212 14.25 12.14 -11.05
CA VAL A 212 15.28 11.34 -11.74
C VAL A 212 16.23 10.67 -10.75
N ALA A 213 16.48 11.33 -9.62
CA ALA A 213 17.40 10.86 -8.57
C ALA A 213 17.02 9.49 -7.97
N ILE A 214 15.75 9.06 -8.05
CA ILE A 214 15.32 7.75 -7.53
C ILE A 214 15.60 6.59 -8.50
N GLY A 215 16.03 6.89 -9.73
CA GLY A 215 16.37 5.88 -10.74
C GLY A 215 15.16 5.25 -11.43
N MET A 216 14.02 5.96 -11.52
CA MET A 216 12.87 5.58 -12.32
C MET A 216 12.73 6.49 -13.53
N ASP A 217 12.41 5.89 -14.69
CA ASP A 217 12.19 6.62 -15.94
C ASP A 217 10.73 7.07 -16.12
N GLY A 218 9.92 6.97 -15.07
CA GLY A 218 8.49 7.30 -15.02
C GLY A 218 7.65 6.18 -14.42
N GLY A 219 6.34 6.40 -14.35
CA GLY A 219 5.40 5.50 -13.71
C GLY A 219 5.45 5.56 -12.18
N ARG A 220 4.53 4.87 -11.53
CA ARG A 220 4.38 4.87 -10.08
C ARG A 220 4.45 3.46 -9.53
N LEU A 221 5.28 3.27 -8.51
CA LEU A 221 5.24 2.13 -7.60
C LEU A 221 4.42 2.49 -6.36
N ASN A 222 3.61 1.55 -5.92
CA ASN A 222 2.97 1.62 -4.62
C ASN A 222 3.19 0.30 -3.90
N VAL A 223 3.85 0.35 -2.76
CA VAL A 223 4.06 -0.81 -1.90
C VAL A 223 3.06 -0.76 -0.76
N THR A 224 2.07 -1.67 -0.83
CA THR A 224 1.05 -1.80 0.22
C THR A 224 1.42 -2.95 1.12
N ILE A 225 1.69 -2.65 2.40
CA ILE A 225 2.12 -3.62 3.41
C ILE A 225 0.93 -3.88 4.33
N ARG A 226 0.64 -5.16 4.60
CA ARG A 226 -0.53 -5.59 5.37
C ARG A 226 -0.21 -6.77 6.26
N GLU A 227 -1.05 -6.96 7.27
CA GLU A 227 -1.13 -8.16 8.08
C GLU A 227 -2.37 -8.94 7.66
N THR A 228 -2.17 -10.16 7.14
CA THR A 228 -3.30 -10.95 6.63
C THR A 228 -4.15 -11.58 7.74
N GLY A 229 -3.55 -11.93 8.86
CA GLY A 229 -4.19 -12.74 9.90
C GLY A 229 -4.48 -14.18 9.47
N LEU A 230 -3.81 -14.67 8.41
CA LEU A 230 -3.98 -16.03 7.87
C LEU A 230 -2.99 -17.06 8.45
N GLY A 231 -2.11 -16.62 9.36
CA GLY A 231 -1.10 -17.47 9.99
C GLY A 231 0.21 -17.52 9.19
N GLY A 232 1.33 -17.78 9.92
CA GLY A 232 2.66 -17.94 9.35
C GLY A 232 2.81 -19.22 8.51
N PRO A 233 3.99 -19.47 7.89
CA PRO A 233 4.29 -20.72 7.22
C PRO A 233 4.30 -21.85 8.25
N GLY A 234 3.20 -22.61 8.32
CA GLY A 234 3.06 -23.76 9.25
C GLY A 234 1.78 -23.80 10.06
N GLY A 235 0.77 -22.93 9.79
CA GLY A 235 -0.57 -23.03 10.35
C GLY A 235 -1.54 -23.68 9.39
#